data_18bd1d6bb6114d3aa5d525d72639b3c8
#
_entry.id   18bd1d6bb6114d3aa5d525d72639b3c8
#
_cell.length_a   1.000
_cell.length_b   1.000
_cell.length_c   1.000
_cell.angle_alpha   90.00
_cell.angle_beta   90.00
_cell.angle_gamma   90.00
#
_symmetry.space_group_name_H-M   'P 1'
#
loop_
_entity.id
_entity.type
_entity.pdbx_description
1 polymer ?
#
loop_
_entity_poly.entity_id
_entity_poly.type
_entity_poly.pdbx_seq_one_letter_code
_entity_poly.pdbx_strand_id
1 'polypeptide(L)'
;MTSTLSNVPNEPTSPPLALDNSRSHPAQPPTKEELNEVLRALAVPFDATVVQWRVTERSDDGTRGLMLPYADPRAYSDRLNDLLTPAGWSRKYAVQASASVQRSKRGPAAKILVTCEVTIGCIGTNSGTGEEWSDKENALTGAEAQAFKRALCCFGLGRYLYDVDGEWVDLDQNGLPTRIPRLSRWANPNGWIAGLRPKPRRNRHALVHRNGHAGNGNSASHAVNGNGQSLVAEIKAMESKIGKRLYRGLLKRIAKVWSPEQIRETAVLEQVLAQMQGAVRGLARLEVAQAKLAPEVIQRIIVSLNAPPAKLEDLQTLHSLVIALEKEVEAQTQP
;
A
#
# COMPACT_ATOMS: atom_id res chain seq x y z
N MET A 1 -60.90 -45.68 -25.99
CA MET A 1 -60.85 -44.95 -24.71
C MET A 1 -60.18 -43.61 -24.99
N THR A 2 -60.98 -42.61 -25.12
CA THR A 2 -60.64 -41.24 -25.52
C THR A 2 -60.18 -40.42 -24.30
N SER A 3 -58.96 -39.92 -24.32
CA SER A 3 -58.46 -39.05 -23.29
C SER A 3 -58.67 -37.60 -23.68
N THR A 4 -59.46 -36.89 -22.91
CA THR A 4 -59.77 -35.47 -23.04
C THR A 4 -58.64 -34.61 -22.48
N LEU A 5 -58.07 -33.75 -23.35
CA LEU A 5 -57.15 -32.70 -22.97
C LEU A 5 -57.91 -31.50 -22.38
N SER A 6 -57.67 -31.16 -21.15
CA SER A 6 -58.24 -29.99 -20.49
C SER A 6 -57.54 -28.71 -20.99
N ASN A 7 -58.37 -27.79 -21.49
CA ASN A 7 -57.93 -26.41 -21.82
C ASN A 7 -57.66 -25.62 -20.54
N VAL A 8 -56.44 -25.09 -20.40
CA VAL A 8 -56.09 -24.10 -19.40
C VAL A 8 -56.28 -22.70 -20.00
N PRO A 9 -57.00 -21.78 -19.37
CA PRO A 9 -57.22 -20.44 -19.92
C PRO A 9 -55.92 -19.64 -19.81
N ASN A 10 -55.53 -18.95 -20.90
CA ASN A 10 -54.47 -17.95 -20.94
C ASN A 10 -54.79 -16.79 -20.00
N GLU A 11 -53.96 -16.54 -19.01
CA GLU A 11 -53.93 -15.29 -18.25
C GLU A 11 -53.50 -14.12 -19.16
N PRO A 12 -54.07 -12.93 -18.99
CA PRO A 12 -53.71 -11.78 -19.80
C PRO A 12 -52.27 -11.29 -19.39
N THR A 13 -51.35 -11.39 -20.34
CA THR A 13 -50.03 -10.81 -20.26
C THR A 13 -50.13 -9.29 -20.07
N SER A 14 -49.72 -8.80 -18.91
CA SER A 14 -49.59 -7.37 -18.67
C SER A 14 -48.64 -6.75 -19.68
N PRO A 15 -48.94 -5.58 -20.24
CA PRO A 15 -48.03 -4.93 -21.19
C PRO A 15 -46.71 -4.57 -20.50
N PRO A 16 -45.56 -4.64 -21.22
CA PRO A 16 -44.28 -4.24 -20.67
C PRO A 16 -44.35 -2.76 -20.28
N LEU A 17 -43.87 -2.46 -19.06
CA LEU A 17 -43.70 -1.10 -18.61
C LEU A 17 -42.85 -0.34 -19.63
N ALA A 18 -43.48 0.53 -20.41
CA ALA A 18 -42.79 1.45 -21.30
C ALA A 18 -42.01 2.42 -20.42
N LEU A 19 -40.68 2.26 -20.39
CA LEU A 19 -39.77 3.27 -19.86
C LEU A 19 -39.94 4.52 -20.73
N ASP A 20 -40.57 5.53 -20.17
CA ASP A 20 -40.71 6.86 -20.79
C ASP A 20 -39.32 7.49 -20.95
N ASN A 21 -38.73 7.35 -22.13
CA ASN A 21 -37.43 7.91 -22.50
C ASN A 21 -37.48 9.42 -22.81
N SER A 22 -38.54 10.13 -22.46
CA SER A 22 -38.73 11.54 -22.83
C SER A 22 -38.11 12.56 -21.92
N ARG A 23 -37.18 12.19 -21.00
CA ARG A 23 -36.41 13.14 -20.17
C ARG A 23 -34.90 12.97 -20.23
N SER A 24 -34.35 13.04 -21.42
CA SER A 24 -32.93 13.27 -21.60
C SER A 24 -32.62 14.76 -21.82
N HIS A 25 -32.78 15.58 -20.79
CA HIS A 25 -31.93 16.76 -20.73
C HIS A 25 -30.50 16.26 -20.51
N PRO A 26 -29.51 16.73 -21.29
CA PRO A 26 -28.12 16.45 -20.96
C PRO A 26 -27.87 17.01 -19.55
N ALA A 27 -27.68 16.10 -18.59
CA ALA A 27 -27.40 16.49 -17.22
C ALA A 27 -26.16 17.39 -17.27
N GLN A 28 -26.30 18.63 -16.80
CA GLN A 28 -25.15 19.53 -16.65
C GLN A 28 -24.10 18.82 -15.78
N PRO A 29 -22.81 18.95 -16.12
CA PRO A 29 -21.76 18.36 -15.29
C PRO A 29 -21.89 18.93 -13.86
N PRO A 30 -21.72 18.08 -12.82
CA PRO A 30 -21.88 18.51 -11.44
C PRO A 30 -20.90 19.65 -11.13
N THR A 31 -21.36 20.60 -10.34
CA THR A 31 -20.53 21.71 -9.87
C THR A 31 -19.46 21.21 -8.91
N LYS A 32 -18.42 22.00 -8.70
CA LYS A 32 -17.36 21.69 -7.72
C LYS A 32 -17.92 21.55 -6.31
N GLU A 33 -18.95 22.33 -5.98
CA GLU A 33 -19.62 22.33 -4.69
C GLU A 33 -20.33 20.99 -4.46
N GLU A 34 -21.11 20.53 -5.43
CA GLU A 34 -21.80 19.23 -5.39
C GLU A 34 -20.80 18.06 -5.28
N LEU A 35 -19.71 18.09 -6.04
CA LEU A 35 -18.66 17.08 -5.93
C LEU A 35 -18.02 17.05 -4.53
N ASN A 36 -17.74 18.24 -3.96
CA ASN A 36 -17.20 18.34 -2.62
C ASN A 36 -18.18 17.85 -1.54
N GLU A 37 -19.46 18.03 -1.73
CA GLU A 37 -20.49 17.54 -0.82
C GLU A 37 -20.51 16.01 -0.79
N VAL A 38 -20.50 15.36 -1.96
CA VAL A 38 -20.41 13.90 -2.07
C VAL A 38 -19.12 13.37 -1.43
N LEU A 39 -17.98 14.00 -1.67
CA LEU A 39 -16.70 13.59 -1.09
C LEU A 39 -16.71 13.77 0.45
N ARG A 40 -17.33 14.82 0.98
CA ARG A 40 -17.49 15.01 2.43
C ARG A 40 -18.39 13.93 3.04
N ALA A 41 -19.49 13.57 2.36
CA ALA A 41 -20.39 12.52 2.81
C ALA A 41 -19.71 11.13 2.81
N LEU A 42 -18.91 10.83 1.77
CA LEU A 42 -18.11 9.61 1.71
C LEU A 42 -17.06 9.54 2.83
N ALA A 43 -16.47 10.66 3.21
CA ALA A 43 -15.44 10.72 4.26
C ALA A 43 -15.97 10.57 5.69
N VAL A 44 -17.28 10.64 5.91
CA VAL A 44 -17.86 10.43 7.24
C VAL A 44 -17.57 9.02 7.74
N PRO A 45 -17.08 8.84 8.97
CA PRO A 45 -16.84 7.52 9.55
C PRO A 45 -18.08 6.61 9.51
N PHE A 46 -17.84 5.31 9.47
CA PHE A 46 -18.91 4.33 9.70
C PHE A 46 -19.43 4.42 11.15
N ASP A 47 -20.65 3.98 11.37
CA ASP A 47 -21.14 3.77 12.73
C ASP A 47 -20.22 2.79 13.49
N ALA A 48 -20.08 2.99 14.79
CA ALA A 48 -19.21 2.16 15.61
C ALA A 48 -19.61 0.67 15.61
N THR A 49 -20.88 0.37 15.39
CA THR A 49 -21.42 -1.00 15.30
C THR A 49 -20.98 -1.73 14.05
N VAL A 50 -20.63 -1.00 12.99
CA VAL A 50 -20.14 -1.55 11.72
C VAL A 50 -18.65 -1.85 11.78
N VAL A 51 -17.90 -1.15 12.64
CA VAL A 51 -16.46 -1.29 12.77
C VAL A 51 -16.12 -2.49 13.66
N GLN A 52 -15.37 -3.40 13.11
CA GLN A 52 -14.88 -4.59 13.79
C GLN A 52 -13.38 -4.43 14.13
N TRP A 53 -12.90 -5.27 15.03
CA TRP A 53 -11.50 -5.30 15.43
C TRP A 53 -10.90 -6.67 15.19
N ARG A 54 -9.66 -6.72 14.71
CA ARG A 54 -8.94 -7.98 14.51
C ARG A 54 -7.52 -7.88 15.04
N VAL A 55 -7.02 -8.99 15.56
CA VAL A 55 -5.62 -9.16 15.93
C VAL A 55 -4.80 -9.26 14.65
N THR A 56 -3.86 -8.34 14.46
CA THR A 56 -2.98 -8.27 13.29
C THR A 56 -1.56 -8.70 13.60
N GLU A 57 -1.14 -8.55 14.85
CA GLU A 57 0.18 -8.90 15.34
C GLU A 57 0.06 -9.48 16.75
N ARG A 58 0.95 -10.38 17.14
CA ARG A 58 1.03 -10.93 18.49
C ARG A 58 2.38 -10.57 19.09
N SER A 59 2.41 -10.38 20.41
CA SER A 59 3.65 -10.24 21.17
C SER A 59 4.48 -11.53 21.09
N ASP A 60 5.78 -11.42 21.33
CA ASP A 60 6.71 -12.55 21.24
C ASP A 60 6.34 -13.71 22.19
N ASP A 61 5.77 -13.40 23.36
CA ASP A 61 5.27 -14.35 24.35
C ASP A 61 3.85 -14.88 24.03
N GLY A 62 3.20 -14.35 22.98
CA GLY A 62 1.85 -14.74 22.56
C GLY A 62 0.72 -14.28 23.48
N THR A 63 1.01 -13.55 24.57
CA THR A 63 0.01 -13.16 25.58
C THR A 63 -0.82 -11.94 25.19
N ARG A 64 -0.34 -11.12 24.23
CA ARG A 64 -1.00 -9.90 23.77
C ARG A 64 -1.14 -9.86 22.26
N GLY A 65 -2.20 -9.20 21.78
CA GLY A 65 -2.46 -8.97 20.37
C GLY A 65 -2.65 -7.50 20.06
N LEU A 66 -2.01 -7.03 18.98
CA LEU A 66 -2.29 -5.69 18.42
C LEU A 66 -3.59 -5.75 17.64
N MET A 67 -4.59 -5.04 18.11
CA MET A 67 -5.89 -4.94 17.45
C MET A 67 -5.96 -3.71 16.58
N LEU A 68 -6.37 -3.91 15.32
CA LEU A 68 -6.66 -2.83 14.38
C LEU A 68 -8.13 -2.85 13.99
N PRO A 69 -8.76 -1.68 13.82
CA PRO A 69 -10.14 -1.58 13.36
C PRO A 69 -10.20 -1.87 11.85
N TYR A 70 -11.29 -2.48 11.44
CA TYR A 70 -11.62 -2.68 10.03
C TYR A 70 -13.13 -2.68 9.83
N ALA A 71 -13.57 -2.44 8.60
CA ALA A 71 -14.96 -2.63 8.22
C ALA A 71 -15.05 -3.65 7.08
N ASP A 72 -16.14 -4.42 7.06
CA ASP A 72 -16.44 -5.36 5.99
C ASP A 72 -16.63 -4.63 4.66
N PRO A 73 -16.19 -5.18 3.50
CA PRO A 73 -16.43 -4.57 2.19
C PRO A 73 -17.89 -4.24 1.89
N ARG A 74 -18.84 -4.98 2.48
CA ARG A 74 -20.29 -4.70 2.32
C ARG A 74 -20.65 -3.34 2.88
N ALA A 75 -20.12 -2.94 4.03
CA ALA A 75 -20.36 -1.62 4.60
C ALA A 75 -19.93 -0.47 3.66
N TYR A 76 -18.88 -0.70 2.88
CA TYR A 76 -18.45 0.25 1.85
C TYR A 76 -19.45 0.30 0.69
N SER A 77 -19.93 -0.87 0.22
CA SER A 77 -20.94 -0.94 -0.84
C SER A 77 -22.27 -0.32 -0.39
N ASP A 78 -22.70 -0.59 0.84
CA ASP A 78 -23.92 -0.02 1.41
C ASP A 78 -23.84 1.52 1.46
N ARG A 79 -22.72 2.06 1.93
CA ARG A 79 -22.50 3.52 1.97
C ARG A 79 -22.50 4.14 0.55
N LEU A 80 -21.95 3.45 -0.45
CA LEU A 80 -22.00 3.91 -1.83
C LEU A 80 -23.45 3.88 -2.36
N ASN A 81 -24.19 2.82 -2.06
CA ASN A 81 -25.58 2.68 -2.47
C ASN A 81 -26.47 3.73 -1.80
N ASP A 82 -26.26 4.03 -0.52
CA ASP A 82 -27.00 5.04 0.22
C ASP A 82 -26.80 6.45 -0.34
N LEU A 83 -25.57 6.78 -0.76
CA LEU A 83 -25.23 8.11 -1.22
C LEU A 83 -25.43 8.32 -2.73
N LEU A 84 -25.23 7.27 -3.53
CA LEU A 84 -25.10 7.37 -5.00
C LEU A 84 -26.08 6.49 -5.75
N THR A 85 -26.88 5.68 -5.07
CA THR A 85 -27.63 4.54 -5.62
C THR A 85 -26.71 3.49 -6.28
N PRO A 86 -27.16 2.25 -6.51
CA PRO A 86 -26.37 1.23 -7.20
C PRO A 86 -25.97 1.59 -8.63
N ALA A 87 -26.72 2.47 -9.31
CA ALA A 87 -26.40 2.92 -10.66
C ALA A 87 -25.32 4.02 -10.72
N GLY A 88 -25.05 4.69 -9.59
CA GLY A 88 -24.12 5.82 -9.54
C GLY A 88 -22.65 5.42 -9.42
N TRP A 89 -22.34 4.14 -9.26
CA TRP A 89 -20.97 3.64 -9.15
C TRP A 89 -20.80 2.24 -9.76
N SER A 90 -19.56 1.91 -10.07
CA SER A 90 -19.19 0.57 -10.57
C SER A 90 -17.79 0.18 -10.12
N ARG A 91 -17.48 -1.12 -10.18
CA ARG A 91 -16.14 -1.64 -9.91
C ARG A 91 -15.73 -2.68 -10.95
N LYS A 92 -14.42 -2.73 -11.20
CA LYS A 92 -13.80 -3.77 -12.03
C LYS A 92 -12.59 -4.33 -11.28
N TYR A 93 -12.34 -5.63 -11.46
CA TYR A 93 -11.18 -6.31 -10.91
C TYR A 93 -10.28 -6.83 -12.03
N ALA A 94 -8.97 -6.68 -11.86
CA ALA A 94 -7.95 -7.36 -12.62
C ALA A 94 -7.15 -8.24 -11.66
N VAL A 95 -7.05 -9.53 -11.97
CA VAL A 95 -6.38 -10.52 -11.13
C VAL A 95 -5.13 -11.01 -11.84
N GLN A 96 -4.02 -11.05 -11.10
CA GLN A 96 -2.74 -11.55 -11.56
C GLN A 96 -2.15 -12.48 -10.50
N ALA A 97 -1.35 -13.44 -10.92
CA ALA A 97 -0.56 -14.28 -10.02
C ALA A 97 0.93 -14.01 -10.26
N SER A 98 1.70 -13.87 -9.18
CA SER A 98 3.16 -13.84 -9.27
C SER A 98 3.71 -15.24 -9.56
N ALA A 99 4.99 -15.31 -9.97
CA ALA A 99 5.71 -16.57 -9.89
C ALA A 99 5.75 -17.09 -8.44
N SER A 100 5.81 -18.41 -8.27
CA SER A 100 5.98 -19.03 -6.96
C SER A 100 7.32 -18.62 -6.35
N VAL A 101 7.29 -18.23 -5.08
CA VAL A 101 8.46 -17.84 -4.30
C VAL A 101 8.60 -18.78 -3.12
N GLN A 102 9.83 -19.28 -2.91
CA GLN A 102 10.14 -20.09 -1.74
C GLN A 102 10.04 -19.26 -0.46
N ARG A 103 9.24 -19.72 0.51
CA ARG A 103 9.08 -19.09 1.82
C ARG A 103 9.74 -19.96 2.90
N SER A 104 10.40 -19.30 3.84
CA SER A 104 11.25 -19.95 4.85
C SER A 104 10.53 -20.96 5.76
N LYS A 105 9.21 -20.83 5.97
CA LYS A 105 8.46 -21.64 6.92
C LYS A 105 7.28 -22.43 6.33
N ARG A 106 6.87 -22.17 5.07
CA ARG A 106 5.61 -22.70 4.50
C ARG A 106 5.76 -23.30 3.09
N GLY A 107 6.97 -23.44 2.57
CA GLY A 107 7.21 -23.91 1.22
C GLY A 107 6.88 -22.87 0.13
N PRO A 108 6.95 -23.26 -1.16
CA PRO A 108 6.72 -22.35 -2.28
C PRO A 108 5.24 -21.96 -2.40
N ALA A 109 4.97 -20.68 -2.61
CA ALA A 109 3.62 -20.19 -2.91
C ALA A 109 3.71 -18.98 -3.85
N ALA A 110 2.69 -18.79 -4.68
CA ALA A 110 2.48 -17.59 -5.46
C ALA A 110 1.76 -16.52 -4.63
N LYS A 111 1.86 -15.25 -5.03
CA LYS A 111 0.98 -14.19 -4.55
C LYS A 111 -0.13 -13.95 -5.56
N ILE A 112 -1.37 -13.87 -5.09
CA ILE A 112 -2.50 -13.34 -5.84
C ILE A 112 -2.46 -11.83 -5.68
N LEU A 113 -2.41 -11.11 -6.80
CA LEU A 113 -2.40 -9.66 -6.90
C LEU A 113 -3.73 -9.24 -7.54
N VAL A 114 -4.47 -8.39 -6.88
CA VAL A 114 -5.73 -7.87 -7.38
C VAL A 114 -5.66 -6.36 -7.48
N THR A 115 -6.02 -5.82 -8.64
CA THR A 115 -6.29 -4.39 -8.80
C THR A 115 -7.79 -4.21 -8.91
N CYS A 116 -8.35 -3.33 -8.09
CA CYS A 116 -9.74 -2.91 -8.16
C CYS A 116 -9.79 -1.46 -8.67
N GLU A 117 -10.54 -1.23 -9.74
CA GLU A 117 -10.93 0.10 -10.18
C GLU A 117 -12.35 0.38 -9.73
N VAL A 118 -12.58 1.50 -9.06
CA VAL A 118 -13.90 1.99 -8.67
C VAL A 118 -14.18 3.28 -9.41
N THR A 119 -15.29 3.32 -10.14
CA THR A 119 -15.78 4.52 -10.81
C THR A 119 -17.01 5.03 -10.09
N ILE A 120 -16.98 6.31 -9.70
CA ILE A 120 -18.15 7.06 -9.22
C ILE A 120 -18.50 8.04 -10.33
N GLY A 121 -19.69 7.89 -10.91
CA GLY A 121 -20.05 8.53 -12.17
C GLY A 121 -19.85 10.03 -12.22
N CYS A 122 -20.08 10.73 -11.10
CA CYS A 122 -19.91 12.19 -11.03
C CYS A 122 -18.50 12.64 -10.61
N ILE A 123 -17.63 11.73 -10.09
CA ILE A 123 -16.32 12.09 -9.52
C ILE A 123 -15.17 11.58 -10.38
N GLY A 124 -15.29 10.35 -10.92
CA GLY A 124 -14.24 9.71 -11.71
C GLY A 124 -13.83 8.34 -11.18
N THR A 125 -12.66 7.87 -11.62
CA THR A 125 -12.15 6.53 -11.31
C THR A 125 -10.89 6.59 -10.45
N ASN A 126 -10.85 5.76 -9.41
CA ASN A 126 -9.66 5.51 -8.62
C ASN A 126 -9.40 4.00 -8.50
N SER A 127 -8.15 3.62 -8.32
CA SER A 127 -7.74 2.24 -8.20
C SER A 127 -7.05 1.95 -6.87
N GLY A 128 -7.14 0.69 -6.45
CA GLY A 128 -6.44 0.15 -5.29
C GLY A 128 -5.96 -1.26 -5.58
N THR A 129 -4.87 -1.66 -4.95
CA THR A 129 -4.31 -3.01 -5.09
C THR A 129 -4.42 -3.78 -3.79
N GLY A 130 -4.67 -5.08 -3.88
CA GLY A 130 -4.65 -6.04 -2.78
C GLY A 130 -3.77 -7.21 -3.13
N GLU A 131 -3.19 -7.85 -2.12
CA GLU A 131 -2.37 -9.05 -2.31
C GLU A 131 -2.60 -10.07 -1.20
N GLU A 132 -2.58 -11.35 -1.55
CA GLU A 132 -2.64 -12.44 -0.60
C GLU A 132 -1.82 -13.64 -1.12
N TRP A 133 -1.35 -14.49 -0.21
CA TRP A 133 -0.68 -15.71 -0.58
C TRP A 133 -1.69 -16.75 -1.06
N SER A 134 -1.39 -17.42 -2.18
CA SER A 134 -2.29 -18.38 -2.85
C SER A 134 -2.63 -19.62 -2.01
N ASP A 135 -1.77 -19.96 -1.04
CA ASP A 135 -1.97 -21.07 -0.10
C ASP A 135 -2.85 -20.72 1.11
N LYS A 136 -3.33 -19.48 1.17
CA LYS A 136 -4.25 -19.05 2.22
C LYS A 136 -5.69 -19.32 1.79
N GLU A 137 -6.48 -19.82 2.72
CA GLU A 137 -7.92 -19.95 2.51
C GLU A 137 -8.53 -18.60 2.13
N ASN A 138 -9.39 -18.60 1.12
CA ASN A 138 -10.06 -17.40 0.59
C ASN A 138 -9.09 -16.29 0.12
N ALA A 139 -7.91 -16.67 -0.38
CA ALA A 139 -6.86 -15.74 -0.78
C ALA A 139 -7.36 -14.69 -1.80
N LEU A 140 -8.11 -15.12 -2.83
CA LEU A 140 -8.65 -14.21 -3.84
C LEU A 140 -9.63 -13.22 -3.22
N THR A 141 -10.61 -13.70 -2.47
CA THR A 141 -11.60 -12.84 -1.78
C THR A 141 -10.93 -11.85 -0.82
N GLY A 142 -9.88 -12.29 -0.12
CA GLY A 142 -9.08 -11.43 0.75
C GLY A 142 -8.36 -10.31 0.00
N ALA A 143 -7.75 -10.63 -1.15
CA ALA A 143 -7.07 -9.68 -2.01
C ALA A 143 -8.05 -8.69 -2.67
N GLU A 144 -9.20 -9.17 -3.16
CA GLU A 144 -10.29 -8.33 -3.70
C GLU A 144 -10.83 -7.33 -2.67
N ALA A 145 -11.09 -7.81 -1.44
CA ALA A 145 -11.56 -6.97 -0.34
C ALA A 145 -10.55 -5.86 0.02
N GLN A 146 -9.26 -6.18 0.00
CA GLN A 146 -8.21 -5.18 0.22
C GLN A 146 -8.14 -4.17 -0.92
N ALA A 147 -8.16 -4.63 -2.18
CA ALA A 147 -8.10 -3.79 -3.36
C ALA A 147 -9.27 -2.80 -3.40
N PHE A 148 -10.49 -3.28 -3.19
CA PHE A 148 -11.71 -2.47 -3.16
C PHE A 148 -11.66 -1.38 -2.08
N LYS A 149 -11.34 -1.74 -0.84
CA LYS A 149 -11.24 -0.77 0.26
C LYS A 149 -10.16 0.28 0.00
N ARG A 150 -9.02 -0.10 -0.58
CA ARG A 150 -7.95 0.84 -0.92
C ARG A 150 -8.34 1.79 -2.04
N ALA A 151 -9.07 1.32 -3.06
CA ALA A 151 -9.62 2.19 -4.10
C ALA A 151 -10.58 3.23 -3.51
N LEU A 152 -11.46 2.82 -2.60
CA LEU A 152 -12.43 3.70 -1.96
C LEU A 152 -11.79 4.70 -0.98
N CYS A 153 -10.66 4.35 -0.36
CA CYS A 153 -9.90 5.30 0.45
C CYS A 153 -9.41 6.52 -0.35
N CYS A 154 -9.22 6.39 -1.66
CA CYS A 154 -8.87 7.51 -2.54
C CYS A 154 -10.01 8.53 -2.66
N PHE A 155 -11.27 8.11 -2.48
CA PHE A 155 -12.44 8.97 -2.39
C PHE A 155 -12.75 9.43 -0.95
N GLY A 156 -11.95 9.01 0.03
CA GLY A 156 -12.15 9.32 1.44
C GLY A 156 -12.93 8.27 2.24
N LEU A 157 -13.64 7.34 1.57
CA LEU A 157 -14.48 6.34 2.25
C LEU A 157 -13.63 5.32 3.01
N GLY A 158 -13.84 5.24 4.33
CA GLY A 158 -13.10 4.35 5.22
C GLY A 158 -11.65 4.76 5.47
N ARG A 159 -11.17 5.88 4.91
CA ARG A 159 -9.79 6.35 5.07
C ARG A 159 -9.43 6.62 6.53
N TYR A 160 -10.36 7.11 7.33
CA TYR A 160 -10.16 7.40 8.75
C TYR A 160 -9.72 6.18 9.56
N LEU A 161 -10.06 4.95 9.14
CA LEU A 161 -9.65 3.72 9.82
C LEU A 161 -8.12 3.54 9.86
N TYR A 162 -7.42 4.09 8.88
CA TYR A 162 -5.95 4.11 8.87
C TYR A 162 -5.34 5.12 9.84
N ASP A 163 -6.16 6.05 10.35
CA ASP A 163 -5.74 7.06 11.32
C ASP A 163 -6.06 6.65 12.77
N VAL A 164 -6.85 5.58 12.97
CA VAL A 164 -7.08 5.00 14.29
C VAL A 164 -5.82 4.24 14.73
N ASP A 165 -5.35 4.54 15.92
CA ASP A 165 -4.22 3.83 16.50
C ASP A 165 -4.61 2.42 16.90
N GLY A 166 -3.74 1.45 16.61
CA GLY A 166 -3.90 0.09 17.11
C GLY A 166 -3.73 0.03 18.63
N GLU A 167 -4.43 -0.91 19.26
CA GLU A 167 -4.36 -1.11 20.70
C GLU A 167 -3.89 -2.52 21.03
N TRP A 168 -2.91 -2.64 21.93
CA TRP A 168 -2.47 -3.92 22.47
C TRP A 168 -3.43 -4.38 23.54
N VAL A 169 -4.02 -5.55 23.34
CA VAL A 169 -5.00 -6.18 24.25
C VAL A 169 -4.47 -7.55 24.66
N ASP A 170 -4.73 -7.93 25.91
CA ASP A 170 -4.39 -9.27 26.39
C ASP A 170 -5.25 -10.32 25.68
N LEU A 171 -4.64 -11.46 25.38
CA LEU A 171 -5.30 -12.61 24.75
C LEU A 171 -5.57 -13.68 25.80
N ASP A 172 -6.68 -14.37 25.65
CA ASP A 172 -7.00 -15.55 26.45
C ASP A 172 -6.19 -16.79 26.00
N GLN A 173 -6.42 -17.93 26.65
CA GLN A 173 -5.76 -19.21 26.35
C GLN A 173 -6.02 -19.69 24.92
N ASN A 174 -7.12 -19.26 24.29
CA ASN A 174 -7.47 -19.56 22.90
C ASN A 174 -6.91 -18.53 21.91
N GLY A 175 -6.20 -17.52 22.39
CA GLY A 175 -5.66 -16.43 21.59
C GLY A 175 -6.72 -15.43 21.13
N LEU A 176 -7.87 -15.36 21.81
CA LEU A 176 -8.92 -14.38 21.57
C LEU A 176 -8.71 -13.15 22.48
N PRO A 177 -9.06 -11.94 22.01
CA PRO A 177 -8.91 -10.73 22.79
C PRO A 177 -9.85 -10.75 24.00
N THR A 178 -9.33 -10.43 25.19
CA THR A 178 -10.11 -10.37 26.44
C THR A 178 -11.06 -9.17 26.49
N ARG A 179 -10.83 -8.17 25.67
CA ARG A 179 -11.69 -7.00 25.48
C ARG A 179 -11.60 -6.46 24.07
N ILE A 180 -12.64 -5.74 23.64
CA ILE A 180 -12.66 -5.05 22.35
C ILE A 180 -12.33 -3.55 22.58
N PRO A 181 -11.35 -2.98 21.85
CA PRO A 181 -11.05 -1.55 21.94
C PRO A 181 -12.24 -0.68 21.53
N ARG A 182 -12.28 0.54 22.04
CA ARG A 182 -13.31 1.51 21.66
C ARG A 182 -12.76 2.51 20.65
N LEU A 183 -13.58 2.87 19.67
CA LEU A 183 -13.24 3.95 18.73
C LEU A 183 -13.15 5.29 19.47
N SER A 184 -12.17 6.09 19.09
CA SER A 184 -12.06 7.48 19.52
C SER A 184 -13.29 8.29 19.09
N ARG A 185 -13.67 9.31 19.86
CA ARG A 185 -14.85 10.15 19.55
C ARG A 185 -14.81 10.75 18.14
N TRP A 186 -13.65 11.13 17.64
CA TRP A 186 -13.48 11.67 16.29
C TRP A 186 -13.73 10.63 15.18
N ALA A 187 -13.56 9.35 15.48
CA ALA A 187 -13.74 8.24 14.54
C ALA A 187 -15.19 7.72 14.50
N ASN A 188 -16.14 8.45 15.07
CA ASN A 188 -17.58 8.20 15.01
C ASN A 188 -18.28 9.29 14.17
N PRO A 189 -19.41 8.98 13.52
CA PRO A 189 -20.13 9.95 12.68
C PRO A 189 -20.43 11.27 13.41
N ASN A 190 -20.99 11.21 14.60
CA ASN A 190 -21.38 12.41 15.38
C ASN A 190 -20.17 13.29 15.74
N GLY A 191 -19.05 12.68 16.16
CA GLY A 191 -17.83 13.41 16.46
C GLY A 191 -17.22 14.05 15.23
N TRP A 192 -17.23 13.34 14.10
CA TRP A 192 -16.74 13.84 12.81
C TRP A 192 -17.56 15.03 12.30
N ILE A 193 -18.88 14.91 12.33
CA ILE A 193 -19.82 16.00 11.95
C ILE A 193 -19.65 17.21 12.88
N ALA A 194 -19.41 16.98 14.18
CA ALA A 194 -19.08 18.05 15.14
C ALA A 194 -17.68 18.66 14.95
N GLY A 195 -16.95 18.29 13.90
CA GLY A 195 -15.64 18.85 13.57
C GLY A 195 -14.46 18.18 14.27
N LEU A 196 -14.67 17.12 15.07
CA LEU A 196 -13.55 16.39 15.66
C LEU A 196 -12.74 15.66 14.57
N ARG A 197 -11.42 15.68 14.69
CA ARG A 197 -10.49 15.06 13.75
C ARG A 197 -9.40 14.30 14.51
N PRO A 198 -8.72 13.33 13.88
CA PRO A 198 -7.55 12.70 14.47
C PRO A 198 -6.50 13.77 14.78
N LYS A 199 -5.80 13.58 15.89
CA LYS A 199 -4.62 14.42 16.17
C LYS A 199 -3.59 14.20 15.06
N PRO A 200 -2.92 15.25 14.56
CA PRO A 200 -1.83 15.07 13.62
C PRO A 200 -0.85 14.05 14.19
N ARG A 201 -0.54 13.01 13.43
CA ARG A 201 0.45 12.02 13.84
C ARG A 201 1.79 12.75 13.96
N ARG A 202 2.17 13.14 15.16
CA ARG A 202 3.57 13.42 15.46
C ARG A 202 4.34 12.17 15.06
N ASN A 203 5.31 12.33 14.16
CA ASN A 203 6.14 11.28 13.56
C ASN A 203 6.13 9.99 14.37
N ARG A 204 5.49 8.92 13.88
CA ARG A 204 5.45 7.60 14.54
C ARG A 204 6.86 7.07 14.86
N HIS A 205 7.86 7.53 14.13
CA HIS A 205 9.27 7.21 14.42
C HIS A 205 9.79 7.74 15.77
N ALA A 206 9.12 8.75 16.39
CA ALA A 206 9.49 9.25 17.70
C ALA A 206 8.77 8.51 18.86
N LEU A 207 7.69 7.76 18.61
CA LEU A 207 6.89 7.14 19.67
C LEU A 207 7.12 5.63 19.84
N VAL A 208 7.71 4.94 18.87
CA VAL A 208 8.04 3.50 18.99
C VAL A 208 9.14 3.26 20.05
N HIS A 209 9.89 4.30 20.45
CA HIS A 209 10.89 4.20 21.50
C HIS A 209 10.42 4.57 22.91
N ARG A 210 9.11 4.89 23.11
CA ARG A 210 8.67 5.41 24.42
C ARG A 210 7.68 4.54 25.21
N ASN A 211 7.15 3.46 24.62
CA ASN A 211 6.20 2.57 25.29
C ASN A 211 6.66 1.11 25.33
N GLY A 212 7.87 0.90 25.78
CA GLY A 212 8.32 -0.42 26.15
C GLY A 212 9.34 -0.30 27.27
N HIS A 213 8.89 -0.37 28.50
CA HIS A 213 9.56 -0.86 29.70
C HIS A 213 9.22 -0.05 30.94
N ALA A 214 8.15 -0.47 31.57
CA ALA A 214 8.11 -0.52 33.02
C ALA A 214 8.09 -2.02 33.39
N GLY A 215 9.25 -2.57 33.60
CA GLY A 215 9.45 -3.98 33.97
C GLY A 215 10.93 -4.19 34.26
N ASN A 216 11.24 -4.18 35.55
CA ASN A 216 12.52 -4.45 36.18
C ASN A 216 13.17 -5.73 35.63
N GLY A 217 14.40 -5.67 35.11
CA GLY A 217 15.16 -6.85 34.73
C GLY A 217 16.43 -6.49 33.98
N ASN A 218 17.56 -6.54 34.65
CA ASN A 218 18.91 -6.42 34.11
C ASN A 218 19.07 -7.12 32.75
N SER A 219 19.21 -6.34 31.70
CA SER A 219 19.83 -6.78 30.47
C SER A 219 20.62 -5.62 29.91
N ALA A 220 21.93 -5.79 29.83
CA ALA A 220 22.90 -4.86 29.37
C ALA A 220 22.46 -4.21 28.03
N SER A 221 22.14 -2.92 28.08
CA SER A 221 22.03 -2.07 26.92
C SER A 221 23.41 -1.95 26.30
N HIS A 222 23.67 -2.69 25.20
CA HIS A 222 24.74 -2.29 24.30
C HIS A 222 24.31 -0.99 23.64
N ALA A 223 24.65 0.13 24.26
CA ALA A 223 24.69 1.43 23.64
C ALA A 223 25.52 1.29 22.35
N VAL A 224 24.96 1.67 21.20
CA VAL A 224 25.73 1.88 19.98
C VAL A 224 26.80 2.92 20.35
N ASN A 225 28.06 2.49 20.40
CA ASN A 225 29.21 3.34 20.71
C ASN A 225 29.17 4.59 19.82
N GLY A 226 29.73 5.71 20.28
CA GLY A 226 29.72 7.00 19.55
C GLY A 226 30.15 6.91 18.07
N ASN A 227 30.87 5.86 17.69
CA ASN A 227 31.27 5.53 16.32
C ASN A 227 30.04 5.11 15.44
N GLY A 228 29.04 4.41 15.99
CA GLY A 228 27.87 4.00 15.25
C GLY A 228 26.92 5.16 14.90
N GLN A 229 26.82 6.18 15.75
CA GLN A 229 26.02 7.38 15.47
C GLN A 229 26.65 8.24 14.36
N SER A 230 27.97 8.30 14.29
CA SER A 230 28.71 8.96 13.20
C SER A 230 28.45 8.26 11.85
N LEU A 231 28.53 6.93 11.81
CA LEU A 231 28.27 6.13 10.60
C LEU A 231 26.83 6.31 10.10
N VAL A 232 25.85 6.35 10.98
CA VAL A 232 24.44 6.61 10.62
C VAL A 232 24.28 8.00 9.99
N ALA A 233 24.93 9.02 10.53
CA ALA A 233 24.91 10.37 9.97
C ALA A 233 25.56 10.43 8.57
N GLU A 234 26.70 9.74 8.40
CA GLU A 234 27.39 9.65 7.11
C GLU A 234 26.52 8.91 6.06
N ILE A 235 25.92 7.79 6.43
CA ILE A 235 25.00 7.05 5.55
C ILE A 235 23.83 7.94 5.12
N LYS A 236 23.24 8.71 6.02
CA LYS A 236 22.16 9.66 5.69
C LYS A 236 22.60 10.72 4.68
N ALA A 237 23.81 11.25 4.85
CA ALA A 237 24.37 12.23 3.93
C ALA A 237 24.56 11.68 2.49
N MET A 238 24.63 10.35 2.33
CA MET A 238 24.72 9.73 1.00
C MET A 238 23.43 9.85 0.18
N GLU A 239 22.25 10.01 0.82
CA GLU A 239 20.97 10.11 0.08
C GLU A 239 21.00 11.25 -0.95
N SER A 240 21.55 12.41 -0.59
CA SER A 240 21.67 13.56 -1.50
C SER A 240 22.67 13.32 -2.64
N LYS A 241 23.68 12.46 -2.44
CA LYS A 241 24.74 12.17 -3.43
C LYS A 241 24.38 11.09 -4.43
N ILE A 242 23.64 10.06 -4.00
CA ILE A 242 23.30 8.91 -4.87
C ILE A 242 21.83 8.86 -5.27
N GLY A 243 21.02 9.77 -4.76
CA GLY A 243 19.58 9.82 -5.01
C GLY A 243 18.77 8.83 -4.17
N LYS A 244 17.55 9.22 -3.86
CA LYS A 244 16.65 8.52 -2.93
C LYS A 244 16.37 7.05 -3.30
N ARG A 245 16.34 6.75 -4.59
CA ARG A 245 15.98 5.42 -5.08
C ARG A 245 17.11 4.41 -4.87
N LEU A 246 18.31 4.76 -5.31
CA LEU A 246 19.50 3.94 -5.12
C LEU A 246 19.87 3.81 -3.63
N TYR A 247 19.75 4.90 -2.87
CA TYR A 247 19.91 4.91 -1.42
C TYR A 247 19.03 3.87 -0.71
N ARG A 248 17.73 3.88 -1.00
CA ARG A 248 16.77 2.93 -0.42
C ARG A 248 16.98 1.49 -0.91
N GLY A 249 17.33 1.33 -2.18
CA GLY A 249 17.65 0.03 -2.75
C GLY A 249 18.83 -0.63 -2.06
N LEU A 250 19.91 0.12 -1.79
CA LEU A 250 21.08 -0.37 -1.08
C LEU A 250 20.79 -0.72 0.38
N LEU A 251 20.06 0.12 1.11
CA LEU A 251 19.63 -0.19 2.49
C LEU A 251 18.80 -1.47 2.56
N LYS A 252 17.83 -1.60 1.66
CA LYS A 252 16.95 -2.77 1.60
C LYS A 252 17.71 -4.05 1.24
N ARG A 253 18.67 -3.97 0.32
CA ARG A 253 19.40 -5.13 -0.18
C ARG A 253 20.42 -5.64 0.84
N ILE A 254 21.15 -4.74 1.51
CA ILE A 254 22.26 -5.10 2.42
C ILE A 254 21.76 -5.39 3.81
N ALA A 255 20.99 -4.47 4.39
CA ALA A 255 20.56 -4.52 5.78
C ALA A 255 19.08 -4.88 5.97
N LYS A 256 18.30 -5.01 4.87
CA LYS A 256 16.85 -5.29 4.87
C LYS A 256 16.03 -4.28 5.68
N VAL A 257 16.52 -3.04 5.77
CA VAL A 257 15.90 -1.94 6.52
C VAL A 257 15.55 -0.79 5.57
N TRP A 258 14.73 0.12 6.04
CA TRP A 258 14.34 1.33 5.31
C TRP A 258 15.10 2.58 5.74
N SER A 259 15.80 2.48 6.86
CA SER A 259 16.52 3.60 7.47
C SER A 259 17.76 3.08 8.20
N PRO A 260 18.91 3.79 8.14
CA PRO A 260 20.15 3.34 8.74
C PRO A 260 20.10 3.25 10.28
N GLU A 261 19.18 3.95 10.93
CA GLU A 261 18.97 3.88 12.38
C GLU A 261 18.44 2.51 12.84
N GLN A 262 17.89 1.72 11.93
CA GLN A 262 17.40 0.37 12.23
C GLN A 262 18.53 -0.67 12.26
N ILE A 263 19.73 -0.29 11.82
CA ILE A 263 20.92 -1.18 11.81
C ILE A 263 21.57 -1.09 13.18
N ARG A 264 21.64 -2.22 13.87
CA ARG A 264 22.24 -2.33 15.21
C ARG A 264 23.72 -2.70 15.20
N GLU A 265 24.17 -3.37 14.15
CA GLU A 265 25.53 -3.87 14.02
C GLU A 265 26.42 -2.86 13.28
N THR A 266 27.49 -2.42 13.92
CA THR A 266 28.45 -1.46 13.35
C THR A 266 29.07 -1.98 12.04
N ALA A 267 29.38 -3.27 11.97
CA ALA A 267 29.90 -3.89 10.75
C ALA A 267 28.95 -3.79 9.56
N VAL A 268 27.63 -3.90 9.80
CA VAL A 268 26.61 -3.73 8.75
C VAL A 268 26.49 -2.27 8.32
N LEU A 269 26.63 -1.31 9.26
CA LEU A 269 26.68 0.13 8.94
C LEU A 269 27.89 0.45 8.06
N GLU A 270 29.07 -0.09 8.39
CA GLU A 270 30.29 0.07 7.60
C GLU A 270 30.13 -0.52 6.19
N GLN A 271 29.54 -1.70 6.09
CA GLN A 271 29.26 -2.35 4.80
C GLN A 271 28.29 -1.51 3.94
N VAL A 272 27.21 -0.98 4.53
CA VAL A 272 26.26 -0.10 3.85
C VAL A 272 26.95 1.16 3.36
N LEU A 273 27.76 1.80 4.21
CA LEU A 273 28.50 3.01 3.87
C LEU A 273 29.48 2.77 2.71
N ALA A 274 30.24 1.69 2.77
CA ALA A 274 31.19 1.31 1.72
C ALA A 274 30.51 1.10 0.36
N GLN A 275 29.34 0.45 0.34
CA GLN A 275 28.56 0.26 -0.88
C GLN A 275 27.98 1.59 -1.40
N MET A 276 27.52 2.48 -0.54
CA MET A 276 27.04 3.80 -0.94
C MET A 276 28.17 4.69 -1.48
N GLN A 277 29.35 4.61 -0.90
CA GLN A 277 30.56 5.27 -1.43
C GLN A 277 30.94 4.69 -2.81
N GLY A 278 30.78 3.38 -3.02
CA GLY A 278 30.92 2.74 -4.32
C GLY A 278 29.93 3.29 -5.34
N ALA A 279 28.68 3.51 -4.93
CA ALA A 279 27.65 4.12 -5.80
C ALA A 279 28.00 5.57 -6.17
N VAL A 280 28.51 6.37 -5.29
CA VAL A 280 28.99 7.75 -5.58
C VAL A 280 30.07 7.72 -6.66
N ARG A 281 31.08 6.83 -6.51
CA ARG A 281 32.13 6.67 -7.53
C ARG A 281 31.57 6.18 -8.86
N GLY A 282 30.61 5.25 -8.83
CA GLY A 282 29.93 4.75 -10.04
C GLY A 282 29.17 5.84 -10.77
N LEU A 283 28.41 6.67 -10.06
CA LEU A 283 27.68 7.80 -10.64
C LEU A 283 28.61 8.85 -11.26
N ALA A 284 29.71 9.16 -10.60
CA ALA A 284 30.71 10.08 -11.15
C ALA A 284 31.33 9.55 -12.46
N ARG A 285 31.64 8.25 -12.53
CA ARG A 285 32.13 7.61 -13.77
C ARG A 285 31.06 7.61 -14.86
N LEU A 286 29.79 7.35 -14.47
CA LEU A 286 28.65 7.42 -15.38
C LEU A 286 28.54 8.79 -16.05
N GLU A 287 28.63 9.86 -15.26
CA GLU A 287 28.55 11.24 -15.72
C GLU A 287 29.69 11.57 -16.70
N VAL A 288 30.91 11.17 -16.37
CA VAL A 288 32.09 11.35 -17.27
C VAL A 288 31.93 10.58 -18.57
N ALA A 289 31.42 9.35 -18.55
CA ALA A 289 31.21 8.56 -19.76
C ALA A 289 30.08 9.15 -20.62
N GLN A 290 28.99 9.60 -20.01
CA GLN A 290 27.88 10.26 -20.70
C GLN A 290 28.30 11.56 -21.39
N ALA A 291 29.18 12.35 -20.78
CA ALA A 291 29.68 13.59 -21.38
C ALA A 291 30.51 13.39 -22.67
N LYS A 292 30.99 12.17 -22.93
CA LYS A 292 31.81 11.83 -24.08
C LYS A 292 31.05 11.16 -25.22
N LEU A 293 29.79 10.79 -25.03
CA LEU A 293 28.99 10.03 -26.00
C LEU A 293 27.79 10.85 -26.49
N ALA A 294 27.38 10.61 -27.72
CA ALA A 294 26.17 11.20 -28.28
C ALA A 294 24.91 10.68 -27.54
N PRO A 295 23.88 11.51 -27.35
CA PRO A 295 22.65 11.12 -26.60
C PRO A 295 21.98 9.87 -27.15
N GLU A 296 22.00 9.65 -28.46
CA GLU A 296 21.38 8.49 -29.13
C GLU A 296 22.09 7.19 -28.74
N VAL A 297 23.42 7.23 -28.60
CA VAL A 297 24.23 6.08 -28.18
C VAL A 297 23.95 5.74 -26.73
N ILE A 298 23.92 6.74 -25.87
CA ILE A 298 23.58 6.59 -24.44
C ILE A 298 22.20 5.95 -24.31
N GLN A 299 21.20 6.46 -25.04
CA GLN A 299 19.84 5.94 -24.97
C GLN A 299 19.73 4.48 -25.42
N ARG A 300 20.47 4.11 -26.50
CA ARG A 300 20.54 2.72 -26.98
C ARG A 300 21.08 1.79 -25.91
N ILE A 301 22.14 2.17 -25.22
CA ILE A 301 22.76 1.36 -24.14
C ILE A 301 21.82 1.26 -22.93
N ILE A 302 21.18 2.36 -22.53
CA ILE A 302 20.20 2.37 -21.43
C ILE A 302 19.04 1.39 -21.73
N VAL A 303 18.52 1.41 -22.95
CA VAL A 303 17.43 0.53 -23.38
C VAL A 303 17.89 -0.94 -23.43
N SER A 304 19.08 -1.22 -23.99
CA SER A 304 19.60 -2.59 -24.08
C SER A 304 19.83 -3.25 -22.72
N LEU A 305 20.23 -2.47 -21.71
CA LEU A 305 20.44 -2.94 -20.33
C LEU A 305 19.21 -2.83 -19.46
N ASN A 306 18.12 -2.24 -19.97
CA ASN A 306 16.91 -1.90 -19.18
C ASN A 306 17.26 -1.13 -17.89
N ALA A 307 18.25 -0.24 -17.96
CA ALA A 307 18.85 0.44 -16.82
C ALA A 307 18.73 1.97 -16.90
N PRO A 308 17.50 2.55 -16.96
CA PRO A 308 17.36 4.00 -16.97
C PRO A 308 17.91 4.59 -15.66
N PRO A 309 18.74 5.66 -15.70
CA PRO A 309 19.38 6.24 -14.51
C PRO A 309 18.39 6.59 -13.40
N ALA A 310 17.21 7.06 -13.77
CA ALA A 310 16.14 7.40 -12.81
C ALA A 310 15.53 6.18 -12.09
N LYS A 311 15.80 4.96 -12.54
CA LYS A 311 15.27 3.70 -11.97
C LYS A 311 16.34 2.82 -11.33
N LEU A 312 17.58 3.28 -11.19
CA LEU A 312 18.66 2.52 -10.56
C LEU A 312 18.34 2.27 -9.07
N GLU A 313 18.36 1.02 -8.68
CA GLU A 313 18.08 0.57 -7.30
C GLU A 313 19.22 -0.25 -6.68
N ASP A 314 20.20 -0.64 -7.48
CA ASP A 314 21.32 -1.45 -7.02
C ASP A 314 22.64 -1.10 -7.73
N LEU A 315 23.74 -1.48 -7.06
CA LEU A 315 25.08 -1.18 -7.49
C LEU A 315 25.51 -2.00 -8.71
N GLN A 316 24.96 -3.21 -8.88
CA GLN A 316 25.29 -4.09 -9.99
C GLN A 316 24.78 -3.54 -11.32
N THR A 317 23.53 -3.07 -11.32
CA THR A 317 22.92 -2.42 -12.49
C THR A 317 23.66 -1.12 -12.85
N LEU A 318 24.02 -0.31 -11.85
CA LEU A 318 24.84 0.89 -12.05
C LEU A 318 26.21 0.53 -12.67
N HIS A 319 26.87 -0.49 -12.13
CA HIS A 319 28.19 -0.92 -12.60
C HIS A 319 28.13 -1.44 -14.05
N SER A 320 27.11 -2.25 -14.38
CA SER A 320 26.92 -2.75 -15.75
C SER A 320 26.70 -1.59 -16.75
N LEU A 321 25.92 -0.59 -16.35
CA LEU A 321 25.69 0.59 -17.18
C LEU A 321 26.98 1.40 -17.40
N VAL A 322 27.76 1.62 -16.33
CA VAL A 322 29.06 2.34 -16.40
C VAL A 322 30.01 1.63 -17.34
N ILE A 323 30.21 0.31 -17.16
CA ILE A 323 31.11 -0.48 -18.01
C ILE A 323 30.70 -0.43 -19.48
N ALA A 324 29.40 -0.54 -19.77
CA ALA A 324 28.92 -0.54 -21.15
C ALA A 324 29.16 0.83 -21.83
N LEU A 325 28.96 1.91 -21.10
CA LEU A 325 29.25 3.26 -21.64
C LEU A 325 30.75 3.53 -21.79
N GLU A 326 31.57 3.10 -20.82
CA GLU A 326 33.04 3.25 -20.92
C GLU A 326 33.60 2.45 -22.09
N LYS A 327 33.13 1.24 -22.32
CA LYS A 327 33.51 0.41 -23.47
C LYS A 327 33.17 1.08 -24.81
N GLU A 328 32.04 1.74 -24.89
CA GLU A 328 31.64 2.48 -26.09
C GLU A 328 32.50 3.74 -26.29
N VAL A 329 32.89 4.43 -25.22
CA VAL A 329 33.85 5.54 -25.27
C VAL A 329 35.19 5.08 -25.80
N GLU A 330 35.68 3.92 -25.33
CA GLU A 330 36.93 3.32 -25.80
C GLU A 330 36.86 2.94 -27.31
N ALA A 331 35.73 2.37 -27.73
CA ALA A 331 35.51 1.98 -29.12
C ALA A 331 35.50 3.18 -30.10
N GLN A 332 35.00 4.33 -29.62
CA GLN A 332 34.99 5.59 -30.42
C GLN A 332 36.32 6.36 -30.36
N THR A 333 37.22 5.98 -29.46
CA THR A 333 38.51 6.68 -29.26
C THR A 333 39.67 5.90 -29.93
N GLN A 334 39.45 4.65 -30.34
CA GLN A 334 40.44 3.86 -31.10
C GLN A 334 40.35 4.25 -32.59
N PRO A 335 41.45 4.68 -33.23
CA PRO A 335 41.50 5.10 -34.62
C PRO A 335 41.24 3.97 -35.60
#